data_43bb4f21bb4eea5b51d6c6a067e95e27
#
_entry.id   43bb4f21bb4eea5b51d6c6a067e95e27
#
_cell.length_a   1.000
_cell.length_b   1.000
_cell.length_c   1.000
_cell.angle_alpha   90.00
_cell.angle_beta   90.00
_cell.angle_gamma   90.00
#
_symmetry.space_group_name_H-M   'P 1'
#
loop_
_entity.id
_entity.type
_entity.pdbx_description
1 polymer ?
#
loop_
_entity_poly.entity_id
_entity_poly.type
_entity_poly.pdbx_seq_one_letter_code
_entity_poly.pdbx_strand_id
1 'polypeptide(L)'
;QKYTDMDVYMGGNPSRIIIQNQFTGVNVATAKKDTYVRYRGGIKSPVLTEVKKGDTLTFMEEYEEWVQVATMDGYIGFVKKKDVSSPEAKDFERDFQKEEYQHLVMEEPVNLSWHQVTSEEANAYFTDAVANVSGVNVISPTWFYLQDTQGNIADISSADYVKQAHDKGMKVWGLIDNFTADVSTTDTLSQLSSRQNIISQLMSAAEKTGLDGINVDFETLSEDAGPHFLQFLRELSIECHKRNLVLSVDNPVPEDFTSHYDREEQGEVVDYVIIMGYDEHYVGSEEPGSVASLPWVEKGVVDTLAEVPAERTILAIPFYTRLWKTTGGALTSEAIGMDQAQNVIKENKAETIWDGSVGQNTASYEKDGSSYEIWVEDAQSIAEKVKLIPKYKLAGVAQWKLGFENSSIWKVISENLK
;
A
#
# COMPACT_ATOMS: atom_id res chain seq x y z
N GLN A 1 -20.32 11.82 10.28
CA GLN A 1 -19.08 11.07 10.11
C GLN A 1 -18.05 11.69 11.04
N LYS A 2 -17.51 10.93 11.99
CA LYS A 2 -16.53 11.42 12.95
C LYS A 2 -15.22 10.72 12.60
N TYR A 3 -14.28 11.46 12.06
CA TYR A 3 -12.94 10.96 11.77
C TYR A 3 -11.97 11.46 12.83
N THR A 4 -11.00 10.63 13.22
CA THR A 4 -9.84 11.07 14.00
C THR A 4 -8.86 11.79 13.10
N ASP A 5 -8.68 11.25 11.89
CA ASP A 5 -7.84 11.83 10.85
C ASP A 5 -8.66 11.97 9.57
N MET A 6 -8.41 13.00 8.81
CA MET A 6 -9.10 13.28 7.57
C MET A 6 -8.19 14.07 6.63
N ASP A 7 -8.06 13.60 5.40
CA ASP A 7 -7.43 14.39 4.36
C ASP A 7 -8.42 15.37 3.74
N VAL A 8 -7.95 16.57 3.50
CA VAL A 8 -8.74 17.64 2.88
C VAL A 8 -8.02 18.14 1.65
N TYR A 9 -8.69 18.04 0.50
CA TYR A 9 -8.18 18.57 -0.76
C TYR A 9 -8.54 20.06 -0.89
N MET A 10 -7.50 20.88 -0.97
CA MET A 10 -7.64 22.32 -1.20
C MET A 10 -6.86 22.70 -2.45
N GLY A 11 -7.57 22.80 -3.59
CA GLY A 11 -6.95 23.21 -4.84
C GLY A 11 -5.95 22.19 -5.41
N GLY A 12 -6.18 20.89 -5.22
CA GLY A 12 -5.35 19.81 -5.72
C GLY A 12 -4.23 19.36 -4.77
N ASN A 13 -3.97 20.09 -3.68
CA ASN A 13 -3.02 19.67 -2.65
C ASN A 13 -3.75 19.00 -1.49
N PRO A 14 -3.45 17.75 -1.16
CA PRO A 14 -4.01 17.09 0.01
C PRO A 14 -3.48 17.76 1.28
N SER A 15 -4.34 17.90 2.28
CA SER A 15 -3.98 18.39 3.60
C SER A 15 -4.57 17.48 4.65
N ARG A 16 -3.74 16.94 5.52
CA ARG A 16 -4.18 16.09 6.62
C ARG A 16 -4.68 16.94 7.78
N ILE A 17 -5.89 16.66 8.25
CA ILE A 17 -6.44 17.27 9.47
C ILE A 17 -6.50 16.18 10.54
N ILE A 18 -5.69 16.37 11.59
CA ILE A 18 -5.69 15.47 12.76
C ILE A 18 -6.68 16.06 13.78
N ILE A 19 -7.67 15.27 14.17
CA ILE A 19 -8.60 15.62 15.24
C ILE A 19 -8.09 14.99 16.53
N GLN A 20 -7.47 15.82 17.36
CA GLN A 20 -6.97 15.38 18.66
C GLN A 20 -8.10 15.33 19.70
N ASN A 21 -8.09 14.33 20.54
CA ASN A 21 -9.01 14.21 21.69
C ASN A 21 -8.44 14.82 22.98
N GLN A 22 -7.12 15.04 23.05
CA GLN A 22 -6.43 15.65 24.18
C GLN A 22 -5.61 16.85 23.76
N PHE A 23 -5.75 17.95 24.50
CA PHE A 23 -5.00 19.19 24.33
C PHE A 23 -4.40 19.57 25.68
N THR A 24 -3.08 19.61 25.78
CA THR A 24 -2.39 19.95 27.00
C THR A 24 -1.80 21.37 26.95
N GLY A 25 -1.84 22.08 28.06
CA GLY A 25 -1.22 23.39 28.18
C GLY A 25 -1.85 24.48 27.31
N VAL A 26 -3.12 24.34 26.91
CA VAL A 26 -3.81 25.37 26.13
C VAL A 26 -4.03 26.61 27.00
N ASN A 27 -3.48 27.76 26.59
CA ASN A 27 -3.72 29.01 27.26
C ASN A 27 -5.16 29.46 27.08
N VAL A 28 -5.89 29.61 28.17
CA VAL A 28 -7.28 30.06 28.15
C VAL A 28 -7.49 31.27 29.06
N ALA A 29 -8.45 32.08 28.70
CA ALA A 29 -8.95 33.18 29.55
C ALA A 29 -10.46 33.02 29.76
N THR A 30 -10.94 33.39 30.93
CA THR A 30 -12.37 33.35 31.26
C THR A 30 -12.99 34.74 31.16
N ALA A 31 -14.16 34.84 30.53
CA ALA A 31 -14.90 36.10 30.48
C ALA A 31 -15.39 36.50 31.87
N LYS A 32 -15.01 37.69 32.34
CA LYS A 32 -15.41 38.21 33.66
C LYS A 32 -16.84 38.75 33.67
N LYS A 33 -17.40 39.08 32.51
CA LYS A 33 -18.76 39.59 32.28
C LYS A 33 -19.16 39.30 30.82
N ASP A 34 -20.44 39.52 30.54
CA ASP A 34 -20.94 39.51 29.16
C ASP A 34 -20.19 40.53 28.33
N THR A 35 -19.66 40.13 27.19
CA THR A 35 -18.81 40.92 26.30
C THR A 35 -18.95 40.46 24.85
N TYR A 36 -18.25 41.14 23.94
CA TYR A 36 -18.33 40.86 22.51
C TYR A 36 -16.93 40.52 21.97
N VAL A 37 -16.86 39.47 21.15
CA VAL A 37 -15.73 39.21 20.27
C VAL A 37 -15.92 40.06 19.01
N ARG A 38 -14.91 40.83 18.67
CA ARG A 38 -14.95 41.77 17.55
C ARG A 38 -13.90 41.37 16.48
N TYR A 39 -14.17 41.76 15.25
CA TYR A 39 -13.29 41.49 14.12
C TYR A 39 -11.87 42.09 14.29
N ARG A 40 -11.77 43.28 14.90
CA ARG A 40 -10.50 43.95 15.23
C ARG A 40 -10.58 44.56 16.63
N GLY A 41 -9.40 44.85 17.19
CA GLY A 41 -9.30 45.59 18.47
C GLY A 41 -9.81 47.03 18.35
N GLY A 42 -11.09 47.25 18.65
CA GLY A 42 -11.71 48.55 18.61
C GLY A 42 -13.22 48.52 18.89
N ILE A 43 -13.74 49.48 19.65
CA ILE A 43 -15.16 49.53 20.03
C ILE A 43 -16.12 49.73 18.84
N LYS A 44 -15.62 50.28 17.73
CA LYS A 44 -16.36 50.49 16.48
C LYS A 44 -16.21 49.29 15.51
N SER A 45 -15.37 48.32 15.83
CA SER A 45 -15.20 47.15 14.99
C SER A 45 -16.46 46.27 15.00
N PRO A 46 -16.81 45.62 13.89
CA PRO A 46 -17.93 44.69 13.82
C PRO A 46 -17.87 43.63 14.92
N VAL A 47 -19.04 43.30 15.50
CA VAL A 47 -19.19 42.22 16.46
C VAL A 47 -19.31 40.91 15.67
N LEU A 48 -18.49 39.91 16.03
CA LEU A 48 -18.55 38.60 15.47
C LEU A 48 -19.50 37.69 16.25
N THR A 49 -19.39 37.72 17.59
CA THR A 49 -20.26 36.95 18.49
C THR A 49 -20.29 37.56 19.87
N GLU A 50 -21.26 37.16 20.67
CA GLU A 50 -21.40 37.53 22.08
C GLU A 50 -20.81 36.41 22.96
N VAL A 51 -20.11 36.79 24.03
CA VAL A 51 -19.51 35.89 25.03
C VAL A 51 -20.15 36.20 26.37
N LYS A 52 -20.57 35.17 27.08
CA LYS A 52 -21.20 35.30 28.40
C LYS A 52 -20.17 35.25 29.53
N LYS A 53 -20.51 35.82 30.66
CA LYS A 53 -19.71 35.70 31.86
C LYS A 53 -19.49 34.23 32.22
N GLY A 54 -18.24 33.86 32.39
CA GLY A 54 -17.80 32.47 32.70
C GLY A 54 -17.38 31.64 31.49
N ASP A 55 -17.63 32.13 30.26
CA ASP A 55 -17.20 31.44 29.07
C ASP A 55 -15.68 31.36 28.99
N THR A 56 -15.18 30.21 28.57
CA THR A 56 -13.75 29.95 28.34
C THR A 56 -13.42 30.32 26.91
N LEU A 57 -12.34 31.07 26.74
CA LEU A 57 -11.82 31.53 25.47
C LEU A 57 -10.39 31.04 25.33
N THR A 58 -10.01 30.49 24.19
CA THR A 58 -8.60 30.21 23.91
C THR A 58 -7.86 31.53 23.74
N PHE A 59 -6.84 31.74 24.54
CA PHE A 59 -6.00 32.93 24.50
C PHE A 59 -4.95 32.78 23.40
N MET A 60 -4.93 33.69 22.47
CA MET A 60 -4.01 33.64 21.33
C MET A 60 -2.87 34.65 21.48
N GLU A 61 -3.20 35.94 21.55
CA GLU A 61 -2.22 37.01 21.59
C GLU A 61 -2.72 38.21 22.39
N GLU A 62 -1.81 38.88 23.10
CA GLU A 62 -2.11 40.07 23.91
C GLU A 62 -1.63 41.32 23.21
N TYR A 63 -2.50 42.32 23.20
CA TYR A 63 -2.23 43.70 22.76
C TYR A 63 -2.49 44.69 23.93
N GLU A 64 -2.19 45.96 23.72
CA GLU A 64 -2.27 46.95 24.76
C GLU A 64 -3.62 46.95 25.54
N GLU A 65 -4.74 47.11 24.83
CA GLU A 65 -6.09 47.19 25.40
C GLU A 65 -6.97 45.98 25.04
N TRP A 66 -6.50 45.07 24.18
CA TRP A 66 -7.24 43.98 23.58
C TRP A 66 -6.49 42.66 23.69
N VAL A 67 -7.24 41.60 23.66
CA VAL A 67 -6.72 40.23 23.56
C VAL A 67 -7.37 39.58 22.36
N GLN A 68 -6.55 38.94 21.53
CA GLN A 68 -7.05 38.07 20.50
C GLN A 68 -7.38 36.70 21.12
N VAL A 69 -8.58 36.23 20.84
CA VAL A 69 -9.09 34.99 21.39
C VAL A 69 -9.80 34.16 20.32
N ALA A 70 -9.90 32.85 20.56
CA ALA A 70 -10.83 31.98 19.84
C ALA A 70 -11.92 31.50 20.79
N THR A 71 -13.17 31.49 20.32
CA THR A 71 -14.30 30.95 21.04
C THR A 71 -14.46 29.46 20.80
N MET A 72 -15.19 28.76 21.65
CA MET A 72 -15.44 27.32 21.51
C MET A 72 -16.23 26.93 20.24
N ASP A 73 -16.98 27.89 19.69
CA ASP A 73 -17.74 27.76 18.42
C ASP A 73 -16.97 28.27 17.20
N GLY A 74 -15.64 28.55 17.35
CA GLY A 74 -14.73 28.77 16.23
C GLY A 74 -14.53 30.22 15.78
N TYR A 75 -15.12 31.21 16.43
CA TYR A 75 -14.87 32.63 16.11
C TYR A 75 -13.50 33.07 16.64
N ILE A 76 -12.65 33.61 15.77
CA ILE A 76 -11.39 34.26 16.14
C ILE A 76 -11.59 35.78 16.05
N GLY A 77 -11.28 36.49 17.14
CA GLY A 77 -11.41 37.94 17.18
C GLY A 77 -10.84 38.55 18.45
N PHE A 78 -11.29 39.77 18.77
CA PHE A 78 -10.71 40.58 19.84
C PHE A 78 -11.74 40.88 20.92
N VAL A 79 -11.35 40.67 22.19
CA VAL A 79 -12.08 41.13 23.38
C VAL A 79 -11.24 42.15 24.12
N LYS A 80 -11.92 43.03 24.93
CA LYS A 80 -11.17 43.92 25.79
C LYS A 80 -10.43 43.14 26.85
N LYS A 81 -9.16 43.43 27.05
CA LYS A 81 -8.31 42.80 28.06
C LYS A 81 -8.91 42.83 29.47
N LYS A 82 -9.51 43.94 29.88
CA LYS A 82 -10.19 44.07 31.19
C LYS A 82 -11.42 43.17 31.38
N ASP A 83 -12.00 42.69 30.29
CA ASP A 83 -13.24 41.89 30.31
C ASP A 83 -12.97 40.38 30.42
N VAL A 84 -11.70 39.96 30.38
CA VAL A 84 -11.26 38.58 30.53
C VAL A 84 -10.23 38.42 31.65
N SER A 85 -10.06 37.20 32.16
CA SER A 85 -9.00 36.86 33.13
C SER A 85 -7.61 36.92 32.50
N SER A 86 -6.59 36.87 33.34
CA SER A 86 -5.25 36.52 32.87
C SER A 86 -5.28 35.09 32.29
N PRO A 87 -4.43 34.82 31.29
CA PRO A 87 -4.38 33.47 30.73
C PRO A 87 -3.87 32.46 31.75
N GLU A 88 -4.43 31.26 31.70
CA GLU A 88 -3.97 30.09 32.46
C GLU A 88 -3.87 28.90 31.53
N ALA A 89 -2.87 28.04 31.76
CA ALA A 89 -2.76 26.80 31.02
C ALA A 89 -3.81 25.80 31.50
N LYS A 90 -4.54 25.20 30.58
CA LYS A 90 -5.60 24.24 30.89
C LYS A 90 -5.52 23.06 29.92
N ASP A 91 -5.70 21.89 30.45
CA ASP A 91 -5.83 20.67 29.65
C ASP A 91 -7.30 20.45 29.30
N PHE A 92 -7.53 20.05 28.08
CA PHE A 92 -8.85 19.67 27.60
C PHE A 92 -8.81 18.24 27.10
N GLU A 93 -9.79 17.47 27.50
CA GLU A 93 -10.06 16.14 26.96
C GLU A 93 -11.44 16.15 26.34
N ARG A 94 -11.55 15.62 25.14
CA ARG A 94 -12.84 15.41 24.46
C ARG A 94 -13.18 13.94 24.60
N ASP A 95 -14.39 13.66 25.02
CA ASP A 95 -14.96 12.32 24.91
C ASP A 95 -15.19 12.04 23.41
N PHE A 96 -14.24 11.28 22.85
CA PHE A 96 -14.19 10.97 21.44
C PHE A 96 -13.94 9.47 21.28
N GLN A 97 -14.88 8.77 20.66
CA GLN A 97 -14.66 7.40 20.22
C GLN A 97 -13.90 7.41 18.89
N LYS A 98 -12.68 6.89 18.90
CA LYS A 98 -11.93 6.63 17.65
C LYS A 98 -12.78 5.68 16.79
N GLU A 99 -12.95 6.01 15.51
CA GLU A 99 -13.58 5.11 14.56
C GLU A 99 -12.67 3.88 14.37
N GLU A 100 -13.25 2.70 14.50
CA GLU A 100 -12.54 1.46 14.20
C GLU A 100 -12.86 1.06 12.76
N TYR A 101 -11.83 0.94 11.94
CA TYR A 101 -11.97 0.42 10.59
C TYR A 101 -12.27 -1.08 10.65
N GLN A 102 -13.24 -1.51 9.87
CA GLN A 102 -13.54 -2.93 9.70
C GLN A 102 -12.78 -3.43 8.47
N HIS A 103 -12.15 -4.60 8.61
CA HIS A 103 -11.38 -5.22 7.55
C HIS A 103 -11.98 -6.56 7.15
N LEU A 104 -11.98 -6.83 5.85
CA LEU A 104 -12.42 -8.11 5.28
C LEU A 104 -11.22 -9.06 5.22
N VAL A 105 -10.99 -9.78 6.31
CA VAL A 105 -9.88 -10.74 6.41
C VAL A 105 -10.37 -12.17 6.20
N MET A 106 -9.55 -12.99 5.55
CA MET A 106 -9.81 -14.41 5.37
C MET A 106 -9.56 -15.18 6.67
N GLU A 107 -10.33 -16.23 6.92
CA GLU A 107 -10.14 -17.12 8.08
C GLU A 107 -8.86 -17.96 7.97
N GLU A 108 -8.49 -18.33 6.75
CA GLU A 108 -7.27 -19.09 6.46
C GLU A 108 -6.18 -18.15 5.93
N PRO A 109 -4.89 -18.50 6.11
CA PRO A 109 -3.80 -17.72 5.54
C PRO A 109 -3.99 -17.54 4.02
N VAL A 110 -3.77 -16.32 3.55
CA VAL A 110 -3.80 -16.02 2.13
C VAL A 110 -2.62 -16.70 1.44
N ASN A 111 -2.90 -17.41 0.36
CA ASN A 111 -1.92 -17.94 -0.56
C ASN A 111 -2.30 -17.45 -1.96
N LEU A 112 -1.77 -16.27 -2.30
CA LEU A 112 -2.10 -15.55 -3.53
C LEU A 112 -1.07 -15.83 -4.61
N SER A 113 -1.52 -16.05 -5.84
CA SER A 113 -0.62 -16.06 -6.99
C SER A 113 -1.06 -15.04 -8.04
N TRP A 114 -0.14 -14.17 -8.47
CA TRP A 114 -0.42 -13.29 -9.60
C TRP A 114 -0.37 -14.05 -10.92
N HIS A 115 -1.39 -13.82 -11.74
CA HIS A 115 -1.49 -14.36 -13.09
C HIS A 115 -1.38 -13.24 -14.11
N GLN A 116 -0.27 -13.15 -14.81
CA GLN A 116 -0.08 -12.15 -15.85
C GLN A 116 -0.95 -12.49 -17.07
N VAL A 117 -2.08 -11.80 -17.19
CA VAL A 117 -3.00 -11.87 -18.33
C VAL A 117 -2.76 -10.65 -19.22
N THR A 118 -2.42 -10.87 -20.50
CA THR A 118 -1.98 -9.80 -21.40
C THR A 118 -3.00 -9.43 -22.48
N SER A 119 -4.10 -10.17 -22.59
CA SER A 119 -5.21 -9.88 -23.50
C SER A 119 -6.51 -10.55 -23.05
N GLU A 120 -7.65 -10.13 -23.59
CA GLU A 120 -8.94 -10.77 -23.31
C GLU A 120 -8.92 -12.26 -23.67
N GLU A 121 -8.28 -12.64 -24.79
CA GLU A 121 -8.20 -14.03 -25.22
C GLU A 121 -7.36 -14.90 -24.28
N ALA A 122 -6.36 -14.30 -23.60
CA ALA A 122 -5.50 -15.03 -22.66
C ALA A 122 -6.28 -15.54 -21.44
N ASN A 123 -7.43 -14.98 -21.10
CA ASN A 123 -8.30 -15.47 -20.04
C ASN A 123 -8.75 -16.93 -20.28
N ALA A 124 -8.89 -17.36 -21.53
CA ALA A 124 -9.29 -18.72 -21.87
C ALA A 124 -8.29 -19.80 -21.42
N TYR A 125 -7.05 -19.43 -21.17
CA TYR A 125 -5.97 -20.35 -20.75
C TYR A 125 -5.86 -20.54 -19.23
N PHE A 126 -6.77 -19.94 -18.45
CA PHE A 126 -6.75 -20.06 -16.98
C PHE A 126 -6.65 -21.50 -16.48
N THR A 127 -7.48 -22.40 -17.01
CA THR A 127 -7.49 -23.81 -16.56
C THR A 127 -6.15 -24.50 -16.80
N ASP A 128 -5.49 -24.21 -17.91
CA ASP A 128 -4.17 -24.75 -18.22
C ASP A 128 -3.09 -24.14 -17.32
N ALA A 129 -3.16 -22.84 -17.08
CA ALA A 129 -2.22 -22.12 -16.21
C ALA A 129 -2.23 -22.68 -14.77
N VAL A 130 -3.39 -23.06 -14.26
CA VAL A 130 -3.54 -23.59 -12.88
C VAL A 130 -3.59 -25.10 -12.80
N ALA A 131 -3.29 -25.84 -13.88
CA ALA A 131 -3.42 -27.29 -13.93
C ALA A 131 -2.59 -28.03 -12.86
N ASN A 132 -1.41 -27.50 -12.51
CA ASN A 132 -0.50 -28.07 -11.52
C ASN A 132 -0.42 -27.24 -10.22
N VAL A 133 -1.28 -26.23 -10.07
CA VAL A 133 -1.32 -25.38 -8.87
C VAL A 133 -2.07 -26.09 -7.75
N SER A 134 -1.54 -26.00 -6.54
CA SER A 134 -2.22 -26.51 -5.34
C SER A 134 -2.00 -25.62 -4.13
N GLY A 135 -3.02 -25.51 -3.29
CA GLY A 135 -2.95 -24.72 -2.06
C GLY A 135 -3.13 -23.21 -2.25
N VAL A 136 -3.16 -22.71 -3.49
CA VAL A 136 -3.51 -21.31 -3.79
C VAL A 136 -5.02 -21.12 -3.54
N ASN A 137 -5.37 -20.12 -2.74
CA ASN A 137 -6.75 -19.76 -2.42
C ASN A 137 -7.17 -18.40 -2.97
N VAL A 138 -6.21 -17.60 -3.48
CA VAL A 138 -6.46 -16.34 -4.17
C VAL A 138 -5.64 -16.29 -5.46
N ILE A 139 -6.29 -15.93 -6.56
CA ILE A 139 -5.61 -15.63 -7.83
C ILE A 139 -5.83 -14.14 -8.17
N SER A 140 -4.75 -13.45 -8.54
CA SER A 140 -4.81 -12.03 -8.89
C SER A 140 -4.38 -11.84 -10.35
N PRO A 141 -5.34 -11.77 -11.30
CA PRO A 141 -5.02 -11.50 -12.70
C PRO A 141 -4.76 -10.02 -12.96
N THR A 142 -3.76 -9.72 -13.80
CA THR A 142 -3.40 -8.36 -14.23
C THR A 142 -4.39 -7.84 -15.26
N TRP A 143 -5.56 -7.38 -14.83
CA TRP A 143 -6.68 -7.10 -15.72
C TRP A 143 -6.95 -5.64 -16.02
N PHE A 144 -6.51 -4.74 -15.10
CA PHE A 144 -6.82 -3.33 -15.21
C PHE A 144 -5.54 -2.52 -15.25
N TYR A 145 -5.52 -1.46 -16.06
CA TYR A 145 -4.41 -0.50 -16.08
C TYR A 145 -4.89 0.89 -16.47
N LEU A 146 -4.23 1.93 -15.94
CA LEU A 146 -4.53 3.31 -16.28
C LEU A 146 -4.28 3.55 -17.78
N GLN A 147 -5.22 4.20 -18.46
CA GLN A 147 -5.09 4.57 -19.88
C GLN A 147 -4.78 6.04 -20.09
N ASP A 148 -5.24 6.90 -19.19
CA ASP A 148 -5.05 8.35 -19.28
C ASP A 148 -5.20 9.05 -17.93
N THR A 149 -4.93 10.35 -17.90
CA THR A 149 -5.03 11.18 -16.70
C THR A 149 -6.47 11.55 -16.32
N GLN A 150 -7.48 11.21 -17.11
CA GLN A 150 -8.89 11.34 -16.78
C GLN A 150 -9.41 10.16 -15.95
N GLY A 151 -8.53 9.18 -15.69
CA GLY A 151 -8.87 7.97 -14.91
C GLY A 151 -9.64 6.94 -15.72
N ASN A 152 -9.54 6.95 -17.05
CA ASN A 152 -10.01 5.81 -17.83
C ASN A 152 -9.06 4.63 -17.63
N ILE A 153 -9.63 3.43 -17.46
CA ILE A 153 -8.85 2.20 -17.32
C ILE A 153 -9.14 1.26 -18.49
N ALA A 154 -8.14 0.47 -18.86
CA ALA A 154 -8.38 -0.72 -19.65
C ALA A 154 -8.98 -1.80 -18.74
N ASP A 155 -9.86 -2.61 -19.29
CA ASP A 155 -10.53 -3.70 -18.62
C ASP A 155 -10.55 -4.92 -19.54
N ILE A 156 -9.74 -5.94 -19.22
CA ILE A 156 -9.71 -7.24 -19.90
C ILE A 156 -10.27 -8.37 -19.01
N SER A 157 -11.05 -8.02 -17.99
CA SER A 157 -11.60 -8.97 -17.02
C SER A 157 -12.63 -9.93 -17.64
N SER A 158 -12.73 -11.12 -17.08
CA SER A 158 -13.57 -12.21 -17.61
C SER A 158 -14.40 -12.88 -16.52
N ALA A 159 -15.73 -12.87 -16.68
CA ALA A 159 -16.65 -13.59 -15.80
C ALA A 159 -16.45 -15.11 -15.89
N ASP A 160 -16.10 -15.63 -17.07
CA ASP A 160 -15.81 -17.06 -17.25
C ASP A 160 -14.56 -17.49 -16.49
N TYR A 161 -13.53 -16.63 -16.45
CA TYR A 161 -12.34 -16.85 -15.65
C TYR A 161 -12.70 -16.90 -14.15
N VAL A 162 -13.43 -15.90 -13.66
CA VAL A 162 -13.86 -15.85 -12.25
C VAL A 162 -14.64 -17.10 -11.88
N LYS A 163 -15.60 -17.50 -12.74
CA LYS A 163 -16.36 -18.74 -12.53
C LYS A 163 -15.46 -19.97 -12.44
N GLN A 164 -14.50 -20.13 -13.34
CA GLN A 164 -13.56 -21.25 -13.33
C GLN A 164 -12.67 -21.25 -12.08
N ALA A 165 -12.25 -20.07 -11.60
CA ALA A 165 -11.49 -19.93 -10.36
C ALA A 165 -12.34 -20.34 -9.14
N HIS A 166 -13.57 -19.88 -9.06
CA HIS A 166 -14.53 -20.29 -8.01
C HIS A 166 -14.82 -21.78 -8.03
N ASP A 167 -14.98 -22.39 -9.22
CA ASP A 167 -15.17 -23.85 -9.36
C ASP A 167 -13.95 -24.64 -8.82
N LYS A 168 -12.77 -24.01 -8.71
CA LYS A 168 -11.56 -24.58 -8.10
C LYS A 168 -11.33 -24.13 -6.63
N GLY A 169 -12.26 -23.36 -6.05
CA GLY A 169 -12.18 -22.86 -4.68
C GLY A 169 -11.25 -21.68 -4.48
N MET A 170 -10.87 -21.00 -5.56
CA MET A 170 -10.02 -19.80 -5.52
C MET A 170 -10.87 -18.54 -5.55
N LYS A 171 -10.53 -17.55 -4.73
CA LYS A 171 -11.00 -16.17 -4.82
C LYS A 171 -10.27 -15.44 -5.94
N VAL A 172 -10.90 -14.41 -6.53
CA VAL A 172 -10.28 -13.61 -7.59
C VAL A 172 -10.22 -12.15 -7.16
N TRP A 173 -8.98 -11.63 -6.99
CA TRP A 173 -8.71 -10.21 -6.74
C TRP A 173 -8.15 -9.60 -8.01
N GLY A 174 -8.96 -8.81 -8.74
CA GLY A 174 -8.52 -8.20 -10.00
C GLY A 174 -7.47 -7.11 -9.75
N LEU A 175 -6.30 -7.25 -10.39
CA LEU A 175 -5.22 -6.30 -10.22
C LEU A 175 -5.39 -5.10 -11.15
N ILE A 176 -5.15 -3.90 -10.60
CA ILE A 176 -4.99 -2.65 -11.34
C ILE A 176 -3.57 -2.11 -11.16
N ASP A 177 -2.93 -1.73 -12.28
CA ASP A 177 -1.60 -1.14 -12.31
C ASP A 177 -1.56 0.26 -12.96
N ASN A 178 -0.40 0.93 -12.80
CA ASN A 178 -0.10 2.25 -13.38
C ASN A 178 1.05 2.20 -14.41
N PHE A 179 1.28 1.04 -15.06
CA PHE A 179 2.47 0.83 -15.90
C PHE A 179 2.34 1.40 -17.32
N THR A 180 1.22 2.02 -17.66
CA THR A 180 1.07 2.65 -18.99
C THR A 180 2.05 3.81 -19.15
N ALA A 181 2.93 3.70 -20.15
CA ALA A 181 3.85 4.76 -20.48
C ALA A 181 3.12 6.08 -20.75
N ASP A 182 3.72 7.19 -20.35
CA ASP A 182 3.21 8.55 -20.54
C ASP A 182 1.92 8.91 -19.77
N VAL A 183 1.42 8.04 -18.87
CA VAL A 183 0.31 8.37 -17.97
C VAL A 183 0.87 8.75 -16.59
N SER A 184 0.75 10.01 -16.23
CA SER A 184 1.20 10.53 -14.94
C SER A 184 0.23 10.08 -13.83
N THR A 185 0.71 9.23 -12.92
CA THR A 185 -0.07 8.80 -11.75
C THR A 185 -0.43 9.99 -10.86
N THR A 186 0.50 10.94 -10.64
CA THR A 186 0.24 12.15 -9.86
C THR A 186 -0.88 12.97 -10.46
N ASP A 187 -0.82 13.27 -11.78
CA ASP A 187 -1.86 14.07 -12.43
C ASP A 187 -3.22 13.36 -12.40
N THR A 188 -3.22 12.05 -12.58
CA THR A 188 -4.44 11.22 -12.52
C THR A 188 -5.06 11.26 -11.13
N LEU A 189 -4.29 10.92 -10.11
CA LEU A 189 -4.81 10.76 -8.74
C LEU A 189 -5.03 12.09 -8.00
N SER A 190 -4.42 13.19 -8.43
CA SER A 190 -4.67 14.51 -7.86
C SER A 190 -6.09 15.02 -8.12
N GLN A 191 -6.76 14.51 -9.17
CA GLN A 191 -8.09 14.94 -9.56
C GLN A 191 -9.18 14.03 -8.96
N LEU A 192 -10.11 14.61 -8.20
CA LEU A 192 -11.25 13.88 -7.64
C LEU A 192 -12.06 13.16 -8.74
N SER A 193 -12.31 13.83 -9.86
CA SER A 193 -13.06 13.25 -10.99
C SER A 193 -12.39 12.01 -11.56
N SER A 194 -11.05 12.02 -11.66
CA SER A 194 -10.28 10.89 -12.20
C SER A 194 -10.30 9.71 -11.23
N ARG A 195 -10.10 9.93 -9.93
CA ARG A 195 -10.23 8.88 -8.91
C ARG A 195 -11.63 8.27 -8.90
N GLN A 196 -12.68 9.10 -8.94
CA GLN A 196 -14.07 8.61 -9.02
C GLN A 196 -14.34 7.81 -10.30
N ASN A 197 -13.73 8.21 -11.42
CA ASN A 197 -13.85 7.49 -12.68
C ASN A 197 -13.20 6.11 -12.60
N ILE A 198 -11.96 6.00 -12.09
CA ILE A 198 -11.29 4.71 -11.85
C ILE A 198 -12.17 3.81 -10.97
N ILE A 199 -12.58 4.31 -9.81
CA ILE A 199 -13.37 3.55 -8.84
C ILE A 199 -14.69 3.06 -9.46
N SER A 200 -15.39 3.92 -10.19
CA SER A 200 -16.66 3.56 -10.84
C SER A 200 -16.48 2.43 -11.85
N GLN A 201 -15.41 2.45 -12.65
CA GLN A 201 -15.10 1.42 -13.63
C GLN A 201 -14.72 0.09 -12.95
N LEU A 202 -13.88 0.12 -11.90
CA LEU A 202 -13.53 -1.06 -11.10
C LEU A 202 -14.76 -1.71 -10.47
N MET A 203 -15.64 -0.91 -9.86
CA MET A 203 -16.87 -1.42 -9.24
C MET A 203 -17.80 -2.03 -10.30
N SER A 204 -17.92 -1.41 -11.46
CA SER A 204 -18.71 -1.95 -12.58
C SER A 204 -18.16 -3.29 -13.09
N ALA A 205 -16.82 -3.39 -13.22
CA ALA A 205 -16.16 -4.64 -13.61
C ALA A 205 -16.36 -5.73 -12.56
N ALA A 206 -16.22 -5.39 -11.27
CA ALA A 206 -16.43 -6.34 -10.18
C ALA A 206 -17.87 -6.89 -10.15
N GLU A 207 -18.87 -6.04 -10.31
CA GLU A 207 -20.27 -6.45 -10.38
C GLU A 207 -20.55 -7.32 -11.61
N LYS A 208 -19.97 -6.97 -12.76
CA LYS A 208 -20.14 -7.70 -14.02
C LYS A 208 -19.51 -9.10 -14.00
N THR A 209 -18.36 -9.24 -13.36
CA THR A 209 -17.57 -10.48 -13.42
C THR A 209 -17.71 -11.34 -12.17
N GLY A 210 -18.14 -10.78 -11.05
CA GLY A 210 -18.23 -11.48 -9.76
C GLY A 210 -16.90 -11.59 -9.03
N LEU A 211 -16.03 -10.56 -9.15
CA LEU A 211 -14.78 -10.47 -8.38
C LEU A 211 -15.01 -10.56 -6.88
N ASP A 212 -14.03 -11.08 -6.16
CA ASP A 212 -14.00 -11.13 -4.69
C ASP A 212 -13.20 -9.97 -4.08
N GLY A 213 -12.39 -9.28 -4.87
CA GLY A 213 -11.57 -8.18 -4.41
C GLY A 213 -10.87 -7.41 -5.53
N ILE A 214 -10.22 -6.33 -5.11
CA ILE A 214 -9.34 -5.50 -5.95
C ILE A 214 -7.94 -5.54 -5.33
N ASN A 215 -6.93 -5.74 -6.18
CA ASN A 215 -5.52 -5.64 -5.82
C ASN A 215 -4.93 -4.42 -6.54
N VAL A 216 -4.34 -3.48 -5.80
CA VAL A 216 -3.78 -2.25 -6.35
C VAL A 216 -2.26 -2.37 -6.38
N ASP A 217 -1.69 -2.36 -7.58
CA ASP A 217 -0.25 -2.48 -7.84
C ASP A 217 0.26 -1.20 -8.54
N PHE A 218 0.32 -0.11 -7.77
CA PHE A 218 0.84 1.17 -8.27
C PHE A 218 2.28 1.34 -7.84
N GLU A 219 3.18 1.21 -8.79
CA GLU A 219 4.62 1.28 -8.55
C GLU A 219 5.23 2.62 -8.99
N THR A 220 6.48 2.83 -8.57
CA THR A 220 7.31 3.99 -8.95
C THR A 220 6.61 5.33 -8.68
N LEU A 221 5.87 5.39 -7.57
CA LEU A 221 5.21 6.63 -7.16
C LEU A 221 6.24 7.70 -6.81
N SER A 222 5.99 8.93 -7.23
CA SER A 222 6.74 10.09 -6.74
C SER A 222 6.27 10.51 -5.35
N GLU A 223 7.07 11.26 -4.62
CA GLU A 223 6.67 11.85 -3.32
C GLU A 223 5.38 12.66 -3.44
N ASP A 224 5.21 13.41 -4.54
CA ASP A 224 4.00 14.18 -4.80
C ASP A 224 2.76 13.30 -5.06
N ALA A 225 2.95 12.07 -5.53
CA ALA A 225 1.85 11.13 -5.76
C ALA A 225 1.35 10.48 -4.46
N GLY A 226 2.21 10.31 -3.46
CA GLY A 226 1.90 9.56 -2.22
C GLY A 226 0.60 9.97 -1.55
N PRO A 227 0.39 11.25 -1.19
CA PRO A 227 -0.86 11.69 -0.56
C PRO A 227 -2.10 11.49 -1.44
N HIS A 228 -1.98 11.59 -2.76
CA HIS A 228 -3.07 11.37 -3.70
C HIS A 228 -3.40 9.87 -3.82
N PHE A 229 -2.36 9.03 -3.79
CA PHE A 229 -2.51 7.58 -3.79
C PHE A 229 -3.23 7.10 -2.52
N LEU A 230 -2.81 7.58 -1.36
CA LEU A 230 -3.47 7.27 -0.10
C LEU A 230 -4.96 7.69 -0.12
N GLN A 231 -5.26 8.87 -0.65
CA GLN A 231 -6.64 9.33 -0.79
C GLN A 231 -7.45 8.45 -1.76
N PHE A 232 -6.83 8.00 -2.85
CA PHE A 232 -7.44 7.03 -3.76
C PHE A 232 -7.81 5.73 -3.04
N LEU A 233 -6.88 5.17 -2.24
CA LEU A 233 -7.14 3.96 -1.47
C LEU A 233 -8.27 4.14 -0.45
N ARG A 234 -8.35 5.30 0.23
CA ARG A 234 -9.46 5.62 1.15
C ARG A 234 -10.82 5.65 0.42
N GLU A 235 -10.88 6.30 -0.72
CA GLU A 235 -12.11 6.37 -1.52
C GLU A 235 -12.49 4.99 -2.07
N LEU A 236 -11.52 4.22 -2.56
CA LEU A 236 -11.71 2.87 -3.09
C LEU A 236 -12.17 1.89 -2.00
N SER A 237 -11.57 1.94 -0.80
CA SER A 237 -11.93 1.04 0.31
C SER A 237 -13.41 1.16 0.70
N ILE A 238 -13.95 2.38 0.71
CA ILE A 238 -15.37 2.64 1.00
C ILE A 238 -16.26 1.91 -0.02
N GLU A 239 -15.92 1.98 -1.29
CA GLU A 239 -16.72 1.37 -2.36
C GLU A 239 -16.54 -0.16 -2.42
N CYS A 240 -15.35 -0.66 -2.10
CA CYS A 240 -15.09 -2.10 -1.95
C CYS A 240 -15.90 -2.68 -0.78
N HIS A 241 -15.81 -2.09 0.40
CA HIS A 241 -16.50 -2.59 1.60
C HIS A 241 -18.03 -2.56 1.46
N LYS A 242 -18.62 -1.56 0.79
CA LYS A 242 -20.06 -1.54 0.47
C LYS A 242 -20.51 -2.76 -0.35
N ARG A 243 -19.59 -3.38 -1.09
CA ARG A 243 -19.83 -4.53 -1.98
C ARG A 243 -19.25 -5.83 -1.45
N ASN A 244 -18.68 -5.81 -0.25
CA ASN A 244 -17.98 -6.94 0.36
C ASN A 244 -16.82 -7.45 -0.52
N LEU A 245 -16.10 -6.53 -1.15
CA LEU A 245 -14.87 -6.78 -1.91
C LEU A 245 -13.65 -6.52 -1.05
N VAL A 246 -12.72 -7.46 -1.02
CA VAL A 246 -11.42 -7.28 -0.38
C VAL A 246 -10.61 -6.21 -1.15
N LEU A 247 -9.93 -5.33 -0.43
CA LEU A 247 -8.98 -4.41 -0.99
C LEU A 247 -7.57 -4.76 -0.50
N SER A 248 -6.67 -5.08 -1.42
CA SER A 248 -5.24 -5.25 -1.14
C SER A 248 -4.41 -4.24 -1.94
N VAL A 249 -3.24 -3.89 -1.40
CA VAL A 249 -2.30 -2.98 -2.03
C VAL A 249 -0.89 -3.55 -2.00
N ASP A 250 -0.19 -3.44 -3.12
CA ASP A 250 1.17 -3.92 -3.28
C ASP A 250 2.15 -2.76 -3.02
N ASN A 251 3.19 -3.04 -2.24
CA ASN A 251 4.18 -2.05 -1.86
C ASN A 251 5.61 -2.59 -2.06
N PRO A 252 6.56 -1.74 -2.47
CA PRO A 252 7.96 -2.09 -2.40
C PRO A 252 8.39 -2.32 -0.94
N VAL A 253 9.48 -3.06 -0.74
CA VAL A 253 10.14 -3.15 0.57
C VAL A 253 10.40 -1.75 1.12
N PRO A 254 10.14 -1.50 2.44
CA PRO A 254 10.37 -0.20 3.04
C PRO A 254 11.84 0.22 2.93
N GLU A 255 12.04 1.40 2.35
CA GLU A 255 13.32 2.10 2.27
C GLU A 255 13.05 3.61 2.47
N ASP A 256 14.05 4.39 2.86
CA ASP A 256 13.87 5.82 3.12
C ASP A 256 13.21 6.57 1.96
N PHE A 257 13.61 6.22 0.72
CA PHE A 257 13.06 6.82 -0.50
C PHE A 257 11.66 6.33 -0.88
N THR A 258 11.09 5.33 -0.18
CA THR A 258 9.72 4.84 -0.37
C THR A 258 8.77 5.23 0.77
N SER A 259 9.21 6.09 1.70
CA SER A 259 8.42 6.51 2.87
C SER A 259 7.11 7.21 2.50
N HIS A 260 7.07 7.86 1.32
CA HIS A 260 5.88 8.53 0.79
C HIS A 260 4.72 7.58 0.41
N TYR A 261 4.94 6.27 0.43
CA TYR A 261 3.84 5.30 0.33
C TYR A 261 2.95 5.31 1.57
N ASP A 262 3.47 5.75 2.74
CA ASP A 262 2.70 5.89 4.00
C ASP A 262 1.95 4.59 4.36
N ARG A 263 2.72 3.51 4.57
CA ARG A 263 2.17 2.16 4.81
C ARG A 263 1.34 2.06 6.09
N GLU A 264 1.65 2.88 7.09
CA GLU A 264 0.87 2.97 8.32
C GLU A 264 -0.57 3.38 8.00
N GLU A 265 -0.76 4.45 7.23
CA GLU A 265 -2.08 4.92 6.83
C GLU A 265 -2.75 3.98 5.82
N GLN A 266 -1.99 3.37 4.90
CA GLN A 266 -2.53 2.31 4.05
C GLN A 266 -3.08 1.16 4.90
N GLY A 267 -2.30 0.72 5.91
CA GLY A 267 -2.70 -0.32 6.85
C GLY A 267 -3.98 -0.02 7.62
N GLU A 268 -4.36 1.25 7.81
CA GLU A 268 -5.63 1.62 8.44
C GLU A 268 -6.85 1.46 7.51
N VAL A 269 -6.67 1.55 6.20
CA VAL A 269 -7.81 1.64 5.26
C VAL A 269 -7.99 0.44 4.33
N VAL A 270 -6.92 -0.32 4.04
CA VAL A 270 -7.00 -1.51 3.19
C VAL A 270 -7.12 -2.79 4.04
N ASP A 271 -7.60 -3.87 3.45
CA ASP A 271 -7.71 -5.15 4.13
C ASP A 271 -6.36 -5.84 4.24
N TYR A 272 -5.52 -5.76 3.20
CA TYR A 272 -4.19 -6.33 3.18
C TYR A 272 -3.17 -5.39 2.52
N VAL A 273 -2.00 -5.32 3.13
CA VAL A 273 -0.80 -4.74 2.54
C VAL A 273 0.13 -5.88 2.13
N ILE A 274 0.47 -5.95 0.86
CA ILE A 274 1.37 -6.97 0.30
C ILE A 274 2.74 -6.33 0.10
N ILE A 275 3.78 -6.89 0.70
CA ILE A 275 5.15 -6.42 0.54
C ILE A 275 5.84 -7.26 -0.51
N MET A 276 6.27 -6.63 -1.59
CA MET A 276 7.01 -7.24 -2.69
C MET A 276 8.45 -7.53 -2.26
N GLY A 277 8.66 -8.70 -1.64
CA GLY A 277 9.96 -9.15 -1.14
C GLY A 277 10.87 -9.64 -2.27
N TYR A 278 11.00 -8.85 -3.33
CA TYR A 278 11.85 -9.13 -4.50
C TYR A 278 12.31 -7.84 -5.17
N ASP A 279 13.17 -7.97 -6.19
CA ASP A 279 13.89 -6.90 -6.86
C ASP A 279 14.91 -6.17 -5.98
N GLU A 280 15.54 -6.91 -5.02
CA GLU A 280 16.74 -6.46 -4.32
C GLU A 280 17.83 -6.07 -5.33
N HIS A 281 18.07 -6.94 -6.33
CA HIS A 281 18.82 -6.61 -7.53
C HIS A 281 17.94 -6.80 -8.76
N TYR A 282 17.89 -5.78 -9.61
CA TYR A 282 16.98 -5.67 -10.75
C TYR A 282 17.73 -5.30 -12.04
N VAL A 283 17.01 -5.21 -13.15
CA VAL A 283 17.60 -4.76 -14.42
C VAL A 283 18.13 -3.33 -14.29
N GLY A 284 19.45 -3.16 -14.51
CA GLY A 284 20.10 -1.85 -14.33
C GLY A 284 20.88 -1.71 -13.01
N SER A 285 20.88 -2.73 -12.14
CA SER A 285 21.81 -2.79 -11.00
C SER A 285 23.26 -2.73 -11.47
N GLU A 286 24.10 -2.04 -10.72
CA GLU A 286 25.53 -1.87 -11.04
C GLU A 286 26.33 -3.16 -10.85
N GLU A 287 25.87 -4.03 -9.95
CA GLU A 287 26.50 -5.33 -9.63
C GLU A 287 25.47 -6.46 -9.74
N PRO A 288 25.91 -7.70 -10.07
CA PRO A 288 25.04 -8.86 -10.05
C PRO A 288 24.71 -9.26 -8.62
N GLY A 289 23.50 -9.77 -8.40
CA GLY A 289 23.08 -10.18 -7.06
C GLY A 289 21.75 -10.93 -7.05
N SER A 290 21.35 -11.33 -5.86
CA SER A 290 20.06 -11.97 -5.60
C SER A 290 18.90 -11.01 -5.89
N VAL A 291 17.81 -11.51 -6.42
CA VAL A 291 16.55 -10.75 -6.50
C VAL A 291 15.83 -10.67 -5.15
N ALA A 292 16.13 -11.60 -4.22
CA ALA A 292 15.43 -11.71 -2.94
C ALA A 292 16.27 -12.53 -1.94
N SER A 293 17.39 -11.97 -1.44
CA SER A 293 18.14 -12.63 -0.39
C SER A 293 17.31 -12.72 0.89
N LEU A 294 17.44 -13.82 1.63
CA LEU A 294 16.66 -14.05 2.84
C LEU A 294 16.81 -12.92 3.88
N PRO A 295 18.03 -12.41 4.18
CA PRO A 295 18.18 -11.30 5.12
C PRO A 295 17.48 -10.01 4.68
N TRP A 296 17.51 -9.69 3.38
CA TRP A 296 16.87 -8.50 2.85
C TRP A 296 15.34 -8.63 2.87
N VAL A 297 14.80 -9.80 2.49
CA VAL A 297 13.37 -10.10 2.58
C VAL A 297 12.89 -10.02 4.04
N GLU A 298 13.65 -10.63 4.97
CA GLU A 298 13.29 -10.59 6.39
C GLU A 298 13.34 -9.17 6.95
N LYS A 299 14.34 -8.36 6.57
CA LYS A 299 14.39 -6.93 6.92
C LYS A 299 13.13 -6.22 6.44
N GLY A 300 12.74 -6.43 5.18
CA GLY A 300 11.52 -5.85 4.60
C GLY A 300 10.26 -6.21 5.40
N VAL A 301 10.15 -7.46 5.84
CA VAL A 301 9.06 -7.88 6.74
C VAL A 301 9.09 -7.12 8.06
N VAL A 302 10.25 -7.07 8.73
CA VAL A 302 10.39 -6.41 10.04
C VAL A 302 10.06 -4.92 9.95
N ASP A 303 10.56 -4.24 8.92
CA ASP A 303 10.32 -2.82 8.71
C ASP A 303 8.83 -2.55 8.41
N THR A 304 8.19 -3.41 7.61
CA THR A 304 6.75 -3.30 7.36
C THR A 304 5.92 -3.49 8.62
N LEU A 305 6.29 -4.42 9.50
CA LEU A 305 5.58 -4.67 10.74
C LEU A 305 5.71 -3.54 11.77
N ALA A 306 6.61 -2.60 11.56
CA ALA A 306 6.63 -1.36 12.33
C ALA A 306 5.48 -0.40 11.96
N GLU A 307 4.89 -0.56 10.77
CA GLU A 307 3.86 0.30 10.21
C GLU A 307 2.50 -0.41 10.07
N VAL A 308 2.49 -1.72 9.74
CA VAL A 308 1.28 -2.48 9.39
C VAL A 308 1.11 -3.70 10.33
N PRO A 309 -0.09 -3.98 10.84
CA PRO A 309 -0.36 -5.19 11.63
C PRO A 309 -0.05 -6.49 10.88
N ALA A 310 0.57 -7.45 11.57
CA ALA A 310 1.02 -8.71 10.97
C ALA A 310 -0.13 -9.51 10.31
N GLU A 311 -1.29 -9.53 10.94
CA GLU A 311 -2.50 -10.23 10.46
C GLU A 311 -3.11 -9.61 9.19
N ARG A 312 -2.55 -8.50 8.71
CA ARG A 312 -2.94 -7.84 7.46
C ARG A 312 -1.76 -7.63 6.51
N THR A 313 -0.58 -8.15 6.87
CA THR A 313 0.63 -8.11 6.04
C THR A 313 0.80 -9.43 5.30
N ILE A 314 0.94 -9.39 3.98
CA ILE A 314 1.23 -10.53 3.12
C ILE A 314 2.65 -10.37 2.58
N LEU A 315 3.48 -11.41 2.66
CA LEU A 315 4.81 -11.41 2.05
C LEU A 315 4.74 -11.95 0.64
N ALA A 316 5.13 -11.16 -0.34
CA ALA A 316 5.31 -11.62 -1.72
C ALA A 316 6.75 -12.10 -1.95
N ILE A 317 6.87 -13.24 -2.61
CA ILE A 317 8.13 -13.90 -2.96
C ILE A 317 8.23 -14.13 -4.46
N PRO A 318 9.45 -14.16 -5.05
CA PRO A 318 9.60 -14.37 -6.48
C PRO A 318 9.62 -15.85 -6.85
N PHE A 319 9.03 -16.20 -7.99
CA PHE A 319 9.26 -17.48 -8.70
C PHE A 319 10.26 -17.32 -9.84
N TYR A 320 10.95 -16.20 -9.89
CA TYR A 320 11.98 -15.90 -10.87
C TYR A 320 13.30 -15.57 -10.18
N THR A 321 14.35 -15.68 -10.96
CA THR A 321 15.66 -15.14 -10.63
C THR A 321 16.22 -14.37 -11.82
N ARG A 322 17.41 -13.79 -11.68
CA ARG A 322 18.11 -13.16 -12.79
C ARG A 322 19.32 -13.97 -13.19
N LEU A 323 19.41 -14.26 -14.49
CA LEU A 323 20.63 -14.73 -15.11
C LEU A 323 21.47 -13.50 -15.47
N TRP A 324 22.49 -13.25 -14.67
CA TRP A 324 23.43 -12.16 -14.90
C TRP A 324 24.50 -12.56 -15.89
N LYS A 325 24.86 -11.64 -16.78
CA LYS A 325 25.90 -11.83 -17.80
C LYS A 325 26.82 -10.63 -17.86
N THR A 326 28.12 -10.87 -17.65
CA THR A 326 29.17 -9.87 -17.82
C THR A 326 30.01 -10.17 -19.06
N THR A 327 30.07 -9.22 -19.99
CA THR A 327 30.85 -9.32 -21.22
C THR A 327 31.73 -8.09 -21.40
N GLY A 328 33.04 -8.24 -21.37
CA GLY A 328 33.96 -7.12 -21.51
C GLY A 328 33.77 -6.00 -20.48
N GLY A 329 33.27 -6.33 -19.29
CA GLY A 329 32.95 -5.40 -18.21
C GLY A 329 31.53 -4.79 -18.29
N ALA A 330 30.74 -5.09 -19.31
CA ALA A 330 29.33 -4.67 -19.39
C ALA A 330 28.44 -5.73 -18.73
N LEU A 331 27.62 -5.31 -17.75
CA LEU A 331 26.66 -6.14 -17.05
C LEU A 331 25.27 -6.05 -17.71
N THR A 332 24.65 -7.22 -17.92
CA THR A 332 23.25 -7.35 -18.37
C THR A 332 22.58 -8.46 -17.60
N SER A 333 21.25 -8.49 -17.55
CA SER A 333 20.53 -9.58 -16.90
C SER A 333 19.20 -9.88 -17.58
N GLU A 334 18.73 -11.11 -17.42
CA GLU A 334 17.45 -11.61 -17.88
C GLU A 334 16.70 -12.25 -16.70
N ALA A 335 15.42 -11.93 -16.52
CA ALA A 335 14.56 -12.61 -15.55
C ALA A 335 14.14 -13.96 -16.13
N ILE A 336 14.37 -15.03 -15.38
CA ILE A 336 14.06 -16.41 -15.77
C ILE A 336 13.33 -17.15 -14.65
N GLY A 337 12.35 -17.98 -15.01
CA GLY A 337 11.62 -18.81 -14.07
C GLY A 337 12.46 -19.99 -13.53
N MET A 338 11.93 -20.68 -12.52
CA MET A 338 12.65 -21.75 -11.79
C MET A 338 13.13 -22.88 -12.70
N ASP A 339 12.25 -23.40 -13.58
CA ASP A 339 12.63 -24.48 -14.49
C ASP A 339 13.67 -24.02 -15.52
N GLN A 340 13.58 -22.82 -16.01
CA GLN A 340 14.55 -22.25 -16.93
C GLN A 340 15.92 -22.09 -16.25
N ALA A 341 15.93 -21.62 -14.99
CA ALA A 341 17.16 -21.51 -14.19
C ALA A 341 17.85 -22.88 -14.03
N GLN A 342 17.09 -23.91 -13.67
CA GLN A 342 17.62 -25.28 -13.55
C GLN A 342 18.16 -25.80 -14.87
N ASN A 343 17.49 -25.53 -15.99
CA ASN A 343 17.95 -25.94 -17.32
C ASN A 343 19.26 -25.25 -17.70
N VAL A 344 19.38 -23.93 -17.48
CA VAL A 344 20.59 -23.15 -17.73
C VAL A 344 21.80 -23.73 -16.95
N ILE A 345 21.59 -24.00 -15.65
CA ILE A 345 22.62 -24.59 -14.78
C ILE A 345 23.08 -25.97 -15.32
N LYS A 346 22.14 -26.85 -15.64
CA LYS A 346 22.39 -28.19 -16.14
C LYS A 346 23.09 -28.20 -17.49
N GLU A 347 22.64 -27.40 -18.44
CA GLU A 347 23.21 -27.32 -19.80
C GLU A 347 24.64 -26.80 -19.79
N ASN A 348 24.94 -25.88 -18.90
CA ASN A 348 26.31 -25.33 -18.76
C ASN A 348 27.15 -26.08 -17.72
N LYS A 349 26.62 -27.16 -17.12
CA LYS A 349 27.30 -28.00 -16.11
C LYS A 349 27.85 -27.17 -14.94
N ALA A 350 27.15 -26.10 -14.60
CA ALA A 350 27.49 -25.25 -13.47
C ALA A 350 27.20 -25.99 -12.15
N GLU A 351 28.10 -25.84 -11.19
CA GLU A 351 27.92 -26.37 -9.85
C GLU A 351 27.06 -25.40 -9.03
N THR A 352 26.13 -25.96 -8.29
CA THR A 352 25.31 -25.15 -7.33
C THR A 352 25.86 -25.30 -5.93
N ILE A 353 26.05 -24.18 -5.25
CA ILE A 353 26.58 -24.12 -3.89
C ILE A 353 25.58 -23.31 -3.03
N TRP A 354 25.16 -23.90 -1.90
CA TRP A 354 24.36 -23.20 -0.94
C TRP A 354 25.14 -22.09 -0.25
N ASP A 355 24.66 -20.85 -0.41
CA ASP A 355 25.18 -19.70 0.31
C ASP A 355 24.20 -19.32 1.44
N GLY A 356 24.56 -19.69 2.66
CA GLY A 356 23.76 -19.40 3.85
C GLY A 356 23.67 -17.91 4.20
N SER A 357 24.52 -17.06 3.64
CA SER A 357 24.48 -15.61 3.88
C SER A 357 23.33 -14.92 3.13
N VAL A 358 22.91 -15.49 2.00
CA VAL A 358 21.77 -15.01 1.19
C VAL A 358 20.56 -15.96 1.25
N GLY A 359 20.76 -17.18 1.81
CA GLY A 359 19.70 -18.19 1.90
C GLY A 359 19.27 -18.76 0.56
N GLN A 360 20.23 -18.92 -0.37
CA GLN A 360 20.01 -19.41 -1.74
C GLN A 360 21.15 -20.30 -2.22
N ASN A 361 20.86 -21.16 -3.18
CA ASN A 361 21.88 -21.76 -4.01
C ASN A 361 22.41 -20.75 -5.03
N THR A 362 23.71 -20.69 -5.22
CA THR A 362 24.37 -19.88 -6.24
C THR A 362 25.04 -20.75 -7.28
N ALA A 363 25.10 -20.27 -8.52
CA ALA A 363 25.84 -20.92 -9.60
C ALA A 363 26.53 -19.90 -10.49
N SER A 364 27.71 -20.27 -11.03
CA SER A 364 28.42 -19.45 -12.00
C SER A 364 29.07 -20.32 -13.09
N TYR A 365 29.25 -19.75 -14.27
CA TYR A 365 29.94 -20.41 -15.37
C TYR A 365 30.46 -19.40 -16.39
N GLU A 366 31.42 -19.86 -17.21
CA GLU A 366 31.96 -19.09 -18.33
C GLU A 366 31.49 -19.68 -19.65
N LYS A 367 31.05 -18.82 -20.58
CA LYS A 367 30.65 -19.24 -21.92
C LYS A 367 30.85 -18.11 -22.93
N ASP A 368 31.46 -18.43 -24.07
CA ASP A 368 31.65 -17.52 -25.20
C ASP A 368 32.29 -16.17 -24.81
N GLY A 369 33.25 -16.18 -23.88
CA GLY A 369 33.98 -15.00 -23.41
C GLY A 369 33.16 -14.11 -22.47
N SER A 370 32.08 -14.63 -21.91
CA SER A 370 31.25 -13.96 -20.90
C SER A 370 31.17 -14.79 -19.64
N SER A 371 31.14 -14.13 -18.47
CA SER A 371 30.82 -14.76 -17.20
C SER A 371 29.31 -14.67 -16.92
N TYR A 372 28.79 -15.71 -16.29
CA TYR A 372 27.40 -15.83 -15.90
C TYR A 372 27.29 -16.15 -14.41
N GLU A 373 26.35 -15.50 -13.73
CA GLU A 373 26.07 -15.68 -12.31
C GLU A 373 24.56 -15.75 -12.07
N ILE A 374 24.17 -16.59 -11.11
CA ILE A 374 22.76 -16.81 -10.80
C ILE A 374 22.58 -17.12 -9.31
N TRP A 375 21.65 -16.46 -8.65
CA TRP A 375 21.12 -16.77 -7.31
C TRP A 375 19.79 -17.48 -7.50
N VAL A 376 19.76 -18.76 -7.18
CA VAL A 376 18.67 -19.66 -7.60
C VAL A 376 17.48 -19.55 -6.66
N GLU A 377 16.28 -19.30 -7.22
CA GLU A 377 15.05 -19.59 -6.50
C GLU A 377 14.66 -21.06 -6.74
N ASP A 378 14.59 -21.82 -5.66
CA ASP A 378 14.28 -23.25 -5.66
C ASP A 378 13.50 -23.66 -4.42
N ALA A 379 13.25 -24.95 -4.25
CA ALA A 379 12.49 -25.48 -3.11
C ALA A 379 13.13 -25.11 -1.76
N GLN A 380 14.45 -25.03 -1.67
CA GLN A 380 15.15 -24.71 -0.42
C GLN A 380 15.02 -23.21 -0.09
N SER A 381 15.30 -22.32 -1.04
CA SER A 381 15.22 -20.87 -0.85
C SER A 381 13.79 -20.41 -0.57
N ILE A 382 12.80 -20.97 -1.28
CA ILE A 382 11.39 -20.69 -1.07
C ILE A 382 10.93 -21.17 0.32
N ALA A 383 11.36 -22.37 0.75
CA ALA A 383 11.03 -22.84 2.10
C ALA A 383 11.51 -21.88 3.19
N GLU A 384 12.75 -21.37 3.07
CA GLU A 384 13.28 -20.41 4.05
C GLU A 384 12.47 -19.10 4.07
N LYS A 385 12.05 -18.57 2.91
CA LYS A 385 11.23 -17.38 2.82
C LYS A 385 9.81 -17.60 3.38
N VAL A 386 9.17 -18.73 3.05
CA VAL A 386 7.81 -19.03 3.52
C VAL A 386 7.77 -19.23 5.04
N LYS A 387 8.83 -19.72 5.67
CA LYS A 387 8.94 -19.81 7.14
C LYS A 387 8.83 -18.47 7.86
N LEU A 388 9.06 -17.34 7.16
CA LEU A 388 8.84 -16.02 7.72
C LEU A 388 7.35 -15.78 8.04
N ILE A 389 6.42 -16.42 7.32
CA ILE A 389 4.98 -16.25 7.53
C ILE A 389 4.58 -16.67 8.95
N PRO A 390 4.75 -17.93 9.39
CA PRO A 390 4.43 -18.32 10.75
C PRO A 390 5.37 -17.67 11.79
N LYS A 391 6.64 -17.39 11.44
CA LYS A 391 7.59 -16.73 12.34
C LYS A 391 7.09 -15.37 12.80
N TYR A 392 6.57 -14.58 11.89
CA TYR A 392 6.09 -13.22 12.14
C TYR A 392 4.56 -13.12 12.21
N LYS A 393 3.83 -14.24 12.10
CA LYS A 393 2.36 -14.33 12.12
C LYS A 393 1.71 -13.46 11.03
N LEU A 394 2.30 -13.47 9.84
CA LEU A 394 1.78 -12.73 8.69
C LEU A 394 0.45 -13.31 8.20
N ALA A 395 -0.34 -12.50 7.52
CA ALA A 395 -1.62 -12.89 6.92
C ALA A 395 -1.48 -13.96 5.83
N GLY A 396 -0.31 -14.06 5.19
CA GLY A 396 -0.10 -15.04 4.13
C GLY A 396 1.10 -14.77 3.25
N VAL A 397 1.11 -15.44 2.11
CA VAL A 397 2.16 -15.37 1.09
C VAL A 397 1.54 -15.03 -0.27
N ALA A 398 2.26 -14.27 -1.09
CA ALA A 398 1.95 -14.06 -2.50
C ALA A 398 3.14 -14.47 -3.37
N GLN A 399 2.90 -14.74 -4.66
CA GLN A 399 3.99 -15.19 -5.54
C GLN A 399 3.94 -14.50 -6.91
N TRP A 400 5.06 -13.88 -7.31
CA TRP A 400 5.26 -13.34 -8.64
C TRP A 400 6.13 -14.29 -9.46
N LYS A 401 5.62 -14.96 -10.43
CA LYS A 401 4.25 -15.06 -10.93
C LYS A 401 3.96 -16.49 -11.37
N LEU A 402 2.68 -16.80 -11.53
CA LEU A 402 2.20 -18.05 -12.12
C LEU A 402 2.83 -18.27 -13.51
N GLY A 403 3.32 -19.50 -13.75
CA GLY A 403 4.05 -19.88 -14.96
C GLY A 403 5.56 -19.72 -14.86
N PHE A 404 6.10 -19.17 -13.76
CA PHE A 404 7.54 -19.14 -13.47
C PHE A 404 7.98 -20.20 -12.47
N GLU A 405 7.03 -20.84 -11.78
CA GLU A 405 7.28 -21.84 -10.77
C GLU A 405 7.69 -23.19 -11.36
N ASN A 406 8.40 -23.97 -10.56
CA ASN A 406 8.45 -25.41 -10.71
C ASN A 406 7.24 -26.03 -10.01
N SER A 407 6.57 -27.02 -10.63
CA SER A 407 5.33 -27.60 -10.11
C SER A 407 5.45 -28.18 -8.69
N SER A 408 6.66 -28.56 -8.24
CA SER A 408 6.87 -29.08 -6.89
C SER A 408 6.81 -28.01 -5.81
N ILE A 409 6.89 -26.71 -6.16
CA ILE A 409 7.00 -25.61 -5.23
C ILE A 409 5.74 -25.41 -4.39
N TRP A 410 4.57 -25.72 -4.95
CA TRP A 410 3.27 -25.58 -4.27
C TRP A 410 3.20 -26.41 -2.99
N LYS A 411 3.78 -27.62 -3.03
CA LYS A 411 3.89 -28.46 -1.84
C LYS A 411 4.80 -27.82 -0.79
N VAL A 412 5.93 -27.27 -1.20
CA VAL A 412 6.87 -26.59 -0.30
C VAL A 412 6.20 -25.42 0.41
N ILE A 413 5.45 -24.59 -0.33
CA ILE A 413 4.70 -23.46 0.25
C ILE A 413 3.67 -23.99 1.26
N SER A 414 2.83 -24.96 0.87
CA SER A 414 1.76 -25.49 1.71
C SER A 414 2.27 -26.17 3.01
N GLU A 415 3.46 -26.77 2.98
CA GLU A 415 4.08 -27.41 4.14
C GLU A 415 4.71 -26.41 5.13
N ASN A 416 5.13 -25.24 4.66
CA ASN A 416 5.81 -24.22 5.46
C ASN A 416 4.93 -23.00 5.82
N LEU A 417 3.73 -22.90 5.24
CA LEU A 417 2.79 -21.81 5.51
C LEU A 417 2.03 -21.98 6.86
N LYS A 418 2.09 -23.13 7.49
CA LYS A 418 1.32 -23.49 8.71
C LYS A 418 2.08 -23.21 9.99
#